data_f385250d65dd6b4957b6c3c2880c3602
#
_entry.id   f385250d65dd6b4957b6c3c2880c3602
#
_cell.length_a   1.000
_cell.length_b   1.000
_cell.length_c   1.000
_cell.angle_alpha   90.00
_cell.angle_beta   90.00
_cell.angle_gamma   90.00
#
_symmetry.space_group_name_H-M   'P 1'
#
loop_
_entity.id
_entity.type
_entity.pdbx_description
1 polymer ?
#
loop_
_entity_poly.entity_id
_entity_poly.type
_entity_poly.pdbx_seq_one_letter_code
_entity_poly.pdbx_strand_id
1 'polypeptide(L)'
;MTTELTPLLTAANAFGWLSGIGFTVTGIYLSVRRRRLHPLLLLCISAISFSWIEAPYDWAKYAQFPPALPRMPSWWPLNMTWGGLPSSVPLGYIGYFCIPAVVGAALGRGLSARFNWRRPITLLAVGLAVGFCWALLFNGGLGARIGVFYYAYVIPGLGLFEGALHQYPIYDAIAMGIQMMVFTYLLGRTDPQDRNVIEMWADRLSKTKLQSAALSAVAVIVIGNVLYSSVFAPHLLTKQMGYVTSGPDVQLFPGVPNQPR
;
A
#
# COMPACT_ATOMS: atom_id res chain seq x y z
N MET A 1 3.78 16.52 -21.51
CA MET A 1 2.88 16.13 -20.41
C MET A 1 2.31 17.40 -19.79
N THR A 2 1.02 17.38 -19.44
CA THR A 2 0.33 18.57 -18.93
C THR A 2 0.82 18.95 -17.53
N THR A 3 1.12 20.21 -17.31
CA THR A 3 1.39 20.80 -16.00
C THR A 3 0.10 21.15 -15.25
N GLU A 4 -1.05 20.90 -15.90
CA GLU A 4 -2.38 21.22 -15.38
C GLU A 4 -3.05 20.02 -14.72
N LEU A 5 -3.89 20.29 -13.73
CA LEU A 5 -4.68 19.29 -13.02
C LEU A 5 -5.82 18.80 -13.93
N THR A 6 -5.63 17.65 -14.57
CA THR A 6 -6.65 17.04 -15.41
C THR A 6 -7.81 16.48 -14.58
N PRO A 7 -9.02 16.28 -15.16
CA PRO A 7 -10.12 15.61 -14.46
C PRO A 7 -9.74 14.26 -13.87
N LEU A 8 -8.86 13.51 -14.55
CA LEU A 8 -8.37 12.22 -14.09
C LEU A 8 -7.48 12.35 -12.84
N LEU A 9 -6.54 13.31 -12.84
CA LEU A 9 -5.68 13.56 -11.68
C LEU A 9 -6.50 14.07 -10.49
N THR A 10 -7.53 14.88 -10.75
CA THR A 10 -8.50 15.32 -9.74
C THR A 10 -9.25 14.13 -9.15
N ALA A 11 -9.73 13.20 -9.99
CA ALA A 11 -10.43 12.00 -9.55
C ALA A 11 -9.51 11.08 -8.74
N ALA A 12 -8.26 10.87 -9.18
CA ALA A 12 -7.28 10.06 -8.46
C ALA A 12 -6.94 10.67 -7.08
N ASN A 13 -6.74 11.99 -7.02
CA ASN A 13 -6.51 12.70 -5.76
C ASN A 13 -7.73 12.60 -4.82
N ALA A 14 -8.93 12.81 -5.34
CA ALA A 14 -10.17 12.66 -4.58
C ALA A 14 -10.37 11.23 -4.08
N PHE A 15 -10.08 10.22 -4.90
CA PHE A 15 -10.12 8.82 -4.51
C PHE A 15 -9.22 8.53 -3.31
N GLY A 16 -7.99 9.06 -3.29
CA GLY A 16 -7.09 8.91 -2.16
C GLY A 16 -7.71 9.43 -0.86
N TRP A 17 -8.24 10.65 -0.87
CA TRP A 17 -8.88 11.25 0.30
C TRP A 17 -10.14 10.48 0.72
N LEU A 18 -11.08 10.26 -0.21
CA LEU A 18 -12.39 9.68 0.08
C LEU A 18 -12.29 8.22 0.54
N SER A 19 -11.42 7.42 -0.07
CA SER A 19 -11.21 6.03 0.34
C SER A 19 -10.63 5.96 1.75
N GLY A 20 -9.62 6.78 2.07
CA GLY A 20 -9.03 6.83 3.39
C GLY A 20 -10.02 7.23 4.48
N ILE A 21 -10.81 8.29 4.24
CA ILE A 21 -11.86 8.73 5.15
C ILE A 21 -12.93 7.66 5.29
N GLY A 22 -13.43 7.11 4.18
CA GLY A 22 -14.50 6.12 4.16
C GLY A 22 -14.16 4.85 4.94
N PHE A 23 -12.97 4.28 4.73
CA PHE A 23 -12.52 3.10 5.48
C PHE A 23 -12.30 3.41 6.96
N THR A 24 -11.75 4.57 7.30
CA THR A 24 -11.54 4.99 8.69
C THR A 24 -12.87 5.14 9.43
N VAL A 25 -13.83 5.88 8.85
CA VAL A 25 -15.17 6.07 9.43
C VAL A 25 -15.87 4.72 9.59
N THR A 26 -15.81 3.86 8.56
CA THR A 26 -16.39 2.51 8.63
C THR A 26 -15.74 1.68 9.74
N GLY A 27 -14.41 1.72 9.84
CA GLY A 27 -13.67 1.01 10.90
C GLY A 27 -14.01 1.48 12.30
N ILE A 28 -14.17 2.80 12.49
CA ILE A 28 -14.64 3.40 13.76
C ILE A 28 -16.07 2.93 14.07
N TYR A 29 -16.99 3.06 13.13
CA TYR A 29 -18.39 2.65 13.29
C TYR A 29 -18.49 1.16 13.71
N LEU A 30 -17.80 0.28 13.01
CA LEU A 30 -17.77 -1.14 13.33
C LEU A 30 -17.13 -1.42 14.70
N SER A 31 -16.11 -0.66 15.09
CA SER A 31 -15.46 -0.78 16.41
C SER A 31 -16.40 -0.37 17.55
N VAL A 32 -17.14 0.72 17.37
CA VAL A 32 -18.15 1.18 18.34
C VAL A 32 -19.25 0.10 18.51
N ARG A 33 -19.76 -0.45 17.41
CA ARG A 33 -20.77 -1.53 17.46
C ARG A 33 -20.28 -2.79 18.18
N ARG A 34 -19.01 -3.18 17.92
CA ARG A 34 -18.40 -4.35 18.58
C ARG A 34 -17.97 -4.08 20.03
N ARG A 35 -17.90 -2.82 20.45
CA ARG A 35 -17.27 -2.39 21.71
C ARG A 35 -15.82 -2.91 21.84
N ARG A 36 -15.11 -3.01 20.71
CA ARG A 36 -13.71 -3.44 20.52
C ARG A 36 -13.16 -2.85 19.23
N LEU A 37 -11.84 -2.74 19.09
CA LEU A 37 -11.23 -2.35 17.82
C LEU A 37 -11.58 -3.39 16.73
N HIS A 38 -12.23 -2.92 15.68
CA HIS A 38 -12.54 -3.79 14.54
C HIS A 38 -11.26 -4.06 13.72
N PRO A 39 -11.06 -5.27 13.15
CA PRO A 39 -9.90 -5.58 12.30
C PRO A 39 -9.65 -4.56 11.18
N LEU A 40 -10.72 -4.02 10.60
CA LEU A 40 -10.61 -2.97 9.59
C LEU A 40 -9.98 -1.69 10.15
N LEU A 41 -10.35 -1.25 11.36
CA LEU A 41 -9.74 -0.08 12.00
C LEU A 41 -8.27 -0.32 12.34
N LEU A 42 -7.92 -1.54 12.79
CA LEU A 42 -6.53 -1.92 13.02
C LEU A 42 -5.70 -1.85 11.72
N LEU A 43 -6.29 -2.27 10.59
CA LEU A 43 -5.63 -2.14 9.29
C LEU A 43 -5.48 -0.67 8.86
N CYS A 44 -6.50 0.18 9.10
CA CYS A 44 -6.39 1.62 8.87
C CYS A 44 -5.25 2.26 9.68
N ILE A 45 -5.17 1.91 10.98
CA ILE A 45 -4.09 2.37 11.88
C ILE A 45 -2.73 1.91 11.37
N SER A 46 -2.62 0.66 10.94
CA SER A 46 -1.40 0.13 10.36
C SER A 46 -1.00 0.91 9.10
N ALA A 47 -1.92 1.05 8.13
CA ALA A 47 -1.66 1.70 6.85
C ALA A 47 -1.21 3.16 7.01
N ILE A 48 -1.89 3.95 7.84
CA ILE A 48 -1.48 5.34 8.08
C ILE A 48 -0.13 5.41 8.83
N SER A 49 0.18 4.44 9.68
CA SER A 49 1.40 4.45 10.49
C SER A 49 2.67 4.26 9.68
N PHE A 50 2.62 3.58 8.54
CA PHE A 50 3.79 3.39 7.67
C PHE A 50 3.77 4.27 6.42
N SER A 51 2.75 5.11 6.23
CA SER A 51 2.65 5.99 5.06
C SER A 51 3.80 7.00 4.93
N TRP A 52 4.54 7.27 6.01
CA TRP A 52 5.73 8.12 5.97
C TRP A 52 6.89 7.51 5.16
N ILE A 53 6.92 6.18 5.01
CA ILE A 53 7.96 5.46 4.24
C ILE A 53 7.73 5.64 2.73
N GLU A 54 6.52 6.07 2.30
CA GLU A 54 6.23 6.19 0.86
C GLU A 54 7.16 7.14 0.13
N ALA A 55 7.46 8.30 0.68
CA ALA A 55 8.34 9.23 0.00
C ALA A 55 9.74 8.64 -0.26
N PRO A 56 10.44 8.02 0.71
CA PRO A 56 11.68 7.30 0.42
C PRO A 56 11.47 6.05 -0.45
N TYR A 57 10.33 5.37 -0.38
CA TYR A 57 10.03 4.21 -1.21
C TYR A 57 9.85 4.61 -2.68
N ASP A 58 9.10 5.67 -2.95
CA ASP A 58 8.97 6.27 -4.29
C ASP A 58 10.32 6.71 -4.85
N TRP A 59 11.13 7.35 -4.01
CA TRP A 59 12.49 7.72 -4.40
C TRP A 59 13.33 6.49 -4.76
N ALA A 60 13.23 5.39 -4.03
CA ALA A 60 13.95 4.16 -4.32
C ALA A 60 13.48 3.48 -5.62
N LYS A 61 12.19 3.56 -5.92
CA LYS A 61 11.57 3.03 -7.16
C LYS A 61 11.67 3.96 -8.35
N TYR A 62 12.25 5.15 -8.21
CA TYR A 62 12.21 6.20 -9.23
C TYR A 62 10.77 6.57 -9.66
N ALA A 63 9.81 6.50 -8.74
CA ALA A 63 8.44 6.93 -9.00
C ALA A 63 8.35 8.46 -9.00
N GLN A 64 7.63 9.00 -9.96
CA GLN A 64 7.41 10.43 -10.15
C GLN A 64 5.93 10.72 -10.33
N PHE A 65 5.46 11.80 -9.73
CA PHE A 65 4.07 12.23 -9.83
C PHE A 65 3.94 13.51 -10.64
N PRO A 66 2.82 13.72 -11.40
CA PRO A 66 2.56 14.95 -12.11
C PRO A 66 2.71 16.19 -11.21
N PRO A 67 3.42 17.24 -11.64
CA PRO A 67 3.64 18.45 -10.85
C PRO A 67 2.35 19.17 -10.42
N ALA A 68 1.26 19.00 -11.17
CA ALA A 68 -0.04 19.60 -10.89
C ALA A 68 -0.72 19.06 -9.62
N LEU A 69 -0.32 17.88 -9.10
CA LEU A 69 -0.93 17.34 -7.89
C LEU A 69 -0.54 18.17 -6.66
N PRO A 70 -1.49 18.46 -5.74
CA PRO A 70 -1.19 19.08 -4.46
C PRO A 70 -0.17 18.26 -3.68
N ARG A 71 0.80 18.92 -3.04
CA ARG A 71 1.93 18.27 -2.38
C ARG A 71 1.82 18.33 -0.87
N MET A 72 2.42 17.33 -0.21
CA MET A 72 2.67 17.38 1.22
C MET A 72 3.58 18.56 1.55
N PRO A 73 3.43 19.18 2.73
CA PRO A 73 4.33 20.23 3.19
C PRO A 73 5.79 19.78 3.23
N SER A 74 6.72 20.70 3.12
CA SER A 74 8.17 20.43 3.14
C SER A 74 8.67 19.73 4.41
N TRP A 75 7.93 19.88 5.54
CA TRP A 75 8.25 19.23 6.80
C TRP A 75 7.78 17.76 6.87
N TRP A 76 7.09 17.25 5.86
CA TRP A 76 6.70 15.83 5.84
C TRP A 76 7.94 14.94 5.97
N PRO A 77 7.90 13.88 6.81
CA PRO A 77 9.06 13.05 7.07
C PRO A 77 9.65 12.45 5.79
N LEU A 78 10.97 12.61 5.62
CA LEU A 78 11.72 12.04 4.50
C LEU A 78 11.07 12.30 3.13
N ASN A 79 10.55 13.53 2.90
CA ASN A 79 9.87 13.89 1.66
C ASN A 79 10.84 13.93 0.45
N MET A 80 11.37 12.76 0.08
CA MET A 80 12.39 12.55 -0.94
C MET A 80 11.83 12.36 -2.35
N THR A 81 10.51 12.16 -2.47
CA THR A 81 9.83 12.01 -3.76
C THR A 81 10.05 13.28 -4.60
N TRP A 82 10.29 13.11 -5.91
CA TRP A 82 10.49 14.21 -6.84
C TRP A 82 9.32 15.19 -6.85
N GLY A 83 9.61 16.45 -6.56
CA GLY A 83 8.59 17.49 -6.37
C GLY A 83 7.75 17.32 -5.09
N GLY A 84 8.11 16.40 -4.22
CA GLY A 84 7.39 16.07 -2.98
C GLY A 84 6.26 15.07 -3.17
N LEU A 85 5.86 14.41 -2.09
CA LEU A 85 4.79 13.42 -2.07
C LEU A 85 3.42 14.10 -2.30
N PRO A 86 2.51 13.57 -3.14
CA PRO A 86 1.16 14.09 -3.26
C PRO A 86 0.40 14.02 -1.92
N SER A 87 -0.37 15.08 -1.60
CA SER A 87 -1.02 15.24 -0.31
C SER A 87 -2.11 14.19 0.00
N SER A 88 -2.67 13.58 -1.02
CA SER A 88 -3.68 12.50 -0.87
C SER A 88 -3.05 11.13 -0.56
N VAL A 89 -1.76 10.94 -0.81
CA VAL A 89 -1.11 9.63 -0.69
C VAL A 89 -1.13 9.09 0.75
N PRO A 90 -0.75 9.84 1.80
CA PRO A 90 -0.73 9.28 3.15
C PRO A 90 -2.10 8.73 3.60
N LEU A 91 -3.17 9.46 3.35
CA LEU A 91 -4.52 8.98 3.69
C LEU A 91 -5.03 7.94 2.69
N GLY A 92 -4.67 8.08 1.41
CA GLY A 92 -4.97 7.14 0.33
C GLY A 92 -4.40 5.74 0.57
N TYR A 93 -3.33 5.63 1.33
CA TYR A 93 -2.77 4.36 1.79
C TYR A 93 -3.80 3.47 2.50
N ILE A 94 -4.67 4.07 3.31
CA ILE A 94 -5.75 3.33 3.96
C ILE A 94 -6.61 2.63 2.91
N GLY A 95 -7.11 3.36 1.90
CA GLY A 95 -7.90 2.78 0.83
C GLY A 95 -7.11 1.77 0.00
N TYR A 96 -5.89 2.12 -0.36
CA TYR A 96 -5.00 1.29 -1.18
C TYR A 96 -4.73 -0.09 -0.57
N PHE A 97 -4.55 -0.17 0.76
CA PHE A 97 -4.32 -1.43 1.47
C PHE A 97 -5.60 -2.12 1.94
N CYS A 98 -6.63 -1.36 2.35
CA CYS A 98 -7.88 -1.95 2.84
C CYS A 98 -8.68 -2.65 1.74
N ILE A 99 -8.74 -2.09 0.52
CA ILE A 99 -9.52 -2.68 -0.58
C ILE A 99 -9.05 -4.11 -0.87
N PRO A 100 -7.79 -4.35 -1.26
CA PRO A 100 -7.33 -5.71 -1.58
C PRO A 100 -7.32 -6.64 -0.37
N ALA A 101 -7.06 -6.13 0.84
CA ALA A 101 -7.09 -6.96 2.05
C ALA A 101 -8.50 -7.45 2.39
N VAL A 102 -9.53 -6.60 2.26
CA VAL A 102 -10.94 -6.98 2.47
C VAL A 102 -11.40 -7.98 1.40
N VAL A 103 -11.08 -7.71 0.14
CA VAL A 103 -11.38 -8.62 -0.99
C VAL A 103 -10.68 -9.97 -0.79
N GLY A 104 -9.38 -9.95 -0.50
CA GLY A 104 -8.59 -11.15 -0.24
C GLY A 104 -9.13 -11.97 0.94
N ALA A 105 -9.50 -11.32 2.04
CA ALA A 105 -10.08 -11.97 3.20
C ALA A 105 -11.45 -12.61 2.89
N ALA A 106 -12.31 -11.92 2.14
CA ALA A 106 -13.61 -12.45 1.73
C ALA A 106 -13.46 -13.67 0.79
N LEU A 107 -12.64 -13.53 -0.24
CA LEU A 107 -12.35 -14.62 -1.19
C LEU A 107 -11.68 -15.81 -0.50
N GLY A 108 -10.66 -15.57 0.34
CA GLY A 108 -9.95 -16.62 1.05
C GLY A 108 -10.84 -17.41 2.00
N ARG A 109 -11.75 -16.75 2.72
CA ARG A 109 -12.78 -17.42 3.53
C ARG A 109 -13.75 -18.22 2.68
N GLY A 110 -14.26 -17.64 1.60
CA GLY A 110 -15.20 -18.30 0.69
C GLY A 110 -14.61 -19.55 0.02
N LEU A 111 -13.40 -19.45 -0.52
CA LEU A 111 -12.69 -20.58 -1.15
C LEU A 111 -12.37 -21.67 -0.11
N SER A 112 -11.88 -21.29 1.07
CA SER A 112 -11.60 -22.24 2.16
C SER A 112 -12.85 -23.02 2.57
N ALA A 113 -14.01 -22.35 2.70
CA ALA A 113 -15.27 -23.01 3.04
C ALA A 113 -15.79 -23.89 1.91
N ARG A 114 -15.74 -23.41 0.63
CA ARG A 114 -16.27 -24.15 -0.51
C ARG A 114 -15.50 -25.43 -0.84
N PHE A 115 -14.15 -25.37 -0.73
CA PHE A 115 -13.27 -26.47 -1.12
C PHE A 115 -12.66 -27.22 0.06
N ASN A 116 -13.09 -26.91 1.29
CA ASN A 116 -12.55 -27.48 2.53
C ASN A 116 -11.02 -27.37 2.64
N TRP A 117 -10.46 -26.28 2.12
CA TRP A 117 -9.02 -26.02 2.18
C TRP A 117 -8.63 -25.47 3.56
N ARG A 118 -7.35 -25.67 3.92
CA ARG A 118 -6.82 -25.11 5.18
C ARG A 118 -6.85 -23.58 5.14
N ARG A 119 -7.79 -22.99 5.91
CA ARG A 119 -8.09 -21.56 5.93
C ARG A 119 -6.84 -20.65 6.03
N PRO A 120 -5.84 -20.91 6.91
CA PRO A 120 -4.64 -20.08 6.98
C PRO A 120 -3.86 -20.03 5.67
N ILE A 121 -3.63 -21.19 5.04
CA ILE A 121 -2.88 -21.30 3.79
C ILE A 121 -3.65 -20.63 2.65
N THR A 122 -4.97 -20.84 2.59
CA THR A 122 -5.83 -20.22 1.57
C THR A 122 -5.81 -18.69 1.68
N LEU A 123 -5.87 -18.14 2.90
CA LEU A 123 -5.79 -16.69 3.11
C LEU A 123 -4.45 -16.11 2.66
N LEU A 124 -3.34 -16.80 2.96
CA LEU A 124 -2.00 -16.37 2.52
C LEU A 124 -1.89 -16.40 0.98
N ALA A 125 -2.28 -17.50 0.34
CA ALA A 125 -2.20 -17.65 -1.11
C ALA A 125 -3.10 -16.66 -1.85
N VAL A 126 -4.35 -16.50 -1.39
CA VAL A 126 -5.30 -15.54 -1.97
C VAL A 126 -4.83 -14.11 -1.75
N GLY A 127 -4.29 -13.78 -0.57
CA GLY A 127 -3.73 -12.47 -0.28
C GLY A 127 -2.57 -12.12 -1.22
N LEU A 128 -1.65 -13.06 -1.44
CA LEU A 128 -0.56 -12.91 -2.40
C LEU A 128 -1.09 -12.63 -3.81
N ALA A 129 -2.03 -13.45 -4.30
CA ALA A 129 -2.58 -13.30 -5.65
C ALA A 129 -3.38 -12.00 -5.81
N VAL A 130 -4.24 -11.67 -4.85
CA VAL A 130 -5.03 -10.43 -4.89
C VAL A 130 -4.12 -9.20 -4.82
N GLY A 131 -3.11 -9.20 -3.96
CA GLY A 131 -2.17 -8.09 -3.86
C GLY A 131 -1.34 -7.89 -5.13
N PHE A 132 -0.86 -8.98 -5.71
CA PHE A 132 -0.15 -8.95 -6.99
C PHE A 132 -1.03 -8.39 -8.12
N CYS A 133 -2.25 -8.93 -8.28
CA CYS A 133 -3.20 -8.44 -9.28
C CYS A 133 -3.62 -6.99 -9.02
N TRP A 134 -3.81 -6.60 -7.76
CA TRP A 134 -4.13 -5.24 -7.37
C TRP A 134 -3.05 -4.25 -7.81
N ALA A 135 -1.78 -4.56 -7.55
CA ALA A 135 -0.68 -3.71 -7.96
C ALA A 135 -0.54 -3.63 -9.49
N LEU A 136 -0.70 -4.74 -10.21
CA LEU A 136 -0.71 -4.72 -11.67
C LEU A 136 -1.83 -3.82 -12.22
N LEU A 137 -3.05 -3.92 -11.68
CA LEU A 137 -4.20 -3.14 -12.15
C LEU A 137 -4.14 -1.69 -11.67
N PHE A 138 -3.82 -1.46 -10.41
CA PHE A 138 -3.82 -0.12 -9.82
C PHE A 138 -2.54 0.64 -10.17
N ASN A 139 -1.37 0.11 -9.88
CA ASN A 139 -0.11 0.81 -10.13
C ASN A 139 0.28 0.76 -11.62
N GLY A 140 0.24 -0.39 -12.24
CA GLY A 140 0.58 -0.55 -13.66
C GLY A 140 -0.50 0.00 -14.59
N GLY A 141 -1.75 -0.37 -14.37
CA GLY A 141 -2.87 0.02 -15.22
C GLY A 141 -3.34 1.46 -14.99
N LEU A 142 -3.81 1.77 -13.78
CA LEU A 142 -4.34 3.10 -13.47
C LEU A 142 -3.21 4.11 -13.19
N GLY A 143 -2.17 3.73 -12.47
CA GLY A 143 -1.05 4.61 -12.16
C GLY A 143 -0.23 4.96 -13.39
N ALA A 144 0.63 4.04 -13.83
CA ALA A 144 1.59 4.29 -14.90
C ALA A 144 0.94 4.45 -16.27
N ARG A 145 -0.05 3.60 -16.64
CA ARG A 145 -0.68 3.64 -17.97
C ARG A 145 -1.53 4.89 -18.20
N ILE A 146 -2.26 5.35 -17.17
CA ILE A 146 -3.13 6.55 -17.28
C ILE A 146 -2.39 7.82 -16.87
N GLY A 147 -1.23 7.69 -16.22
CA GLY A 147 -0.35 8.81 -15.92
C GLY A 147 -0.63 9.52 -14.60
N VAL A 148 -1.15 8.79 -13.61
CA VAL A 148 -1.27 9.30 -12.23
C VAL A 148 0.11 9.39 -11.58
N PHE A 149 1.00 8.47 -11.92
CA PHE A 149 2.43 8.49 -11.62
C PHE A 149 3.20 7.67 -12.64
N TYR A 150 4.53 7.80 -12.66
CA TYR A 150 5.41 7.11 -13.60
C TYR A 150 6.63 6.56 -12.89
N TYR A 151 7.21 5.51 -13.43
CA TYR A 151 8.49 4.98 -13.01
C TYR A 151 9.56 5.44 -14.02
N ALA A 152 10.46 6.32 -13.59
CA ALA A 152 11.50 6.84 -14.47
C ALA A 152 12.51 5.76 -14.87
N TYR A 153 12.81 4.84 -13.96
CA TYR A 153 13.71 3.72 -14.23
C TYR A 153 13.19 2.42 -13.59
N VAL A 154 13.54 1.30 -14.23
CA VAL A 154 13.29 -0.07 -13.74
C VAL A 154 14.55 -0.91 -13.86
N ILE A 155 14.59 -2.06 -13.21
CA ILE A 155 15.66 -3.04 -13.40
C ILE A 155 15.50 -3.66 -14.79
N PRO A 156 16.55 -3.69 -15.63
CA PRO A 156 16.50 -4.28 -16.97
C PRO A 156 15.97 -5.72 -16.95
N GLY A 157 15.02 -6.02 -17.83
CA GLY A 157 14.36 -7.32 -17.91
C GLY A 157 13.30 -7.60 -16.83
N LEU A 158 13.08 -6.69 -15.88
CA LEU A 158 12.05 -6.79 -14.83
C LEU A 158 10.99 -5.68 -14.92
N GLY A 159 10.94 -4.97 -16.05
CA GLY A 159 9.93 -3.98 -16.37
C GLY A 159 8.86 -4.51 -17.32
N LEU A 160 7.59 -4.31 -17.02
CA LEU A 160 6.54 -4.39 -18.03
C LEU A 160 6.59 -3.12 -18.88
N PHE A 161 6.51 -3.26 -20.21
CA PHE A 161 6.62 -2.12 -21.16
C PHE A 161 7.90 -1.30 -20.96
N GLU A 162 9.00 -1.99 -20.70
CA GLU A 162 10.32 -1.39 -20.45
C GLU A 162 10.72 -0.40 -21.53
N GLY A 163 11.26 0.76 -21.13
CA GLY A 163 11.59 1.87 -22.03
C GLY A 163 10.42 2.74 -22.47
N ALA A 164 9.16 2.33 -22.20
CA ALA A 164 8.00 3.17 -22.46
C ALA A 164 7.70 4.10 -21.28
N LEU A 165 7.00 5.24 -21.55
CA LEU A 165 6.57 6.18 -20.50
C LEU A 165 5.73 5.52 -19.40
N HIS A 166 4.99 4.48 -19.74
CA HIS A 166 4.11 3.73 -18.83
C HIS A 166 4.72 2.42 -18.38
N GLN A 167 6.06 2.34 -18.36
CA GLN A 167 6.74 1.16 -17.82
C GLN A 167 6.37 0.92 -16.35
N TYR A 168 6.36 -0.35 -15.93
CA TYR A 168 5.99 -0.74 -14.58
C TYR A 168 6.91 -1.84 -14.05
N PRO A 169 7.52 -1.67 -12.86
CA PRO A 169 8.40 -2.68 -12.25
C PRO A 169 7.58 -3.85 -11.71
N ILE A 170 7.73 -5.05 -12.29
CA ILE A 170 6.96 -6.23 -11.85
C ILE A 170 7.28 -6.64 -10.40
N TYR A 171 8.48 -6.33 -9.94
CA TYR A 171 8.87 -6.59 -8.55
C TYR A 171 8.11 -5.74 -7.52
N ASP A 172 7.53 -4.58 -7.92
CA ASP A 172 6.60 -3.81 -7.09
C ASP A 172 5.29 -4.59 -6.87
N ALA A 173 4.78 -5.28 -7.91
CA ALA A 173 3.61 -6.14 -7.77
C ALA A 173 3.87 -7.35 -6.85
N ILE A 174 5.07 -7.92 -6.90
CA ILE A 174 5.49 -9.01 -5.99
C ILE A 174 5.54 -8.49 -4.55
N ALA A 175 6.13 -7.32 -4.32
CA ALA A 175 6.19 -6.67 -3.01
C ALA A 175 4.79 -6.44 -2.43
N MET A 176 3.85 -5.92 -3.24
CA MET A 176 2.45 -5.74 -2.84
C MET A 176 1.76 -7.07 -2.55
N GLY A 177 2.04 -8.11 -3.33
CA GLY A 177 1.55 -9.47 -3.07
C GLY A 177 1.96 -9.96 -1.68
N ILE A 178 3.23 -9.81 -1.32
CA ILE A 178 3.76 -10.20 0.00
C ILE A 178 3.08 -9.40 1.13
N GLN A 179 2.88 -8.11 0.96
CA GLN A 179 2.19 -7.27 1.94
C GLN A 179 0.74 -7.73 2.13
N MET A 180 0.02 -7.96 1.03
CA MET A 180 -1.37 -8.40 1.06
C MET A 180 -1.53 -9.82 1.60
N MET A 181 -0.57 -10.69 1.42
CA MET A 181 -0.54 -12.00 2.06
C MET A 181 -0.67 -11.87 3.58
N VAL A 182 0.08 -10.97 4.20
CA VAL A 182 0.04 -10.73 5.66
C VAL A 182 -1.27 -10.04 6.07
N PHE A 183 -1.64 -8.94 5.42
CA PHE A 183 -2.84 -8.19 5.80
C PHE A 183 -4.14 -8.99 5.59
N THR A 184 -4.22 -9.74 4.50
CA THR A 184 -5.35 -10.66 4.24
C THR A 184 -5.45 -11.73 5.32
N TYR A 185 -4.33 -12.29 5.75
CA TYR A 185 -4.31 -13.27 6.84
C TYR A 185 -4.75 -12.66 8.16
N LEU A 186 -4.22 -11.49 8.54
CA LEU A 186 -4.58 -10.80 9.78
C LEU A 186 -6.07 -10.44 9.83
N LEU A 187 -6.62 -9.96 8.70
CA LEU A 187 -8.03 -9.60 8.60
C LEU A 187 -8.95 -10.82 8.47
N GLY A 188 -8.53 -11.84 7.75
CA GLY A 188 -9.36 -12.99 7.37
C GLY A 188 -9.38 -14.14 8.36
N ARG A 189 -8.32 -14.30 9.18
CA ARG A 189 -8.25 -15.34 10.21
C ARG A 189 -8.85 -14.83 11.50
N THR A 190 -10.09 -15.23 11.76
CA THR A 190 -10.82 -14.90 12.97
C THR A 190 -11.21 -16.16 13.74
N ASP A 191 -11.41 -16.03 15.06
CA ASP A 191 -12.04 -17.04 15.92
C ASP A 191 -13.59 -16.98 15.85
N PRO A 192 -14.31 -17.88 16.56
CA PRO A 192 -15.76 -17.84 16.60
C PRO A 192 -16.37 -16.55 17.18
N GLN A 193 -15.61 -15.77 17.94
CA GLN A 193 -15.98 -14.45 18.46
C GLN A 193 -15.59 -13.32 17.51
N ASP A 194 -15.19 -13.63 16.29
CA ASP A 194 -14.73 -12.71 15.24
C ASP A 194 -13.54 -11.85 15.67
N ARG A 195 -12.66 -12.37 16.56
CA ARG A 195 -11.40 -11.73 16.93
C ARG A 195 -10.31 -12.18 15.96
N ASN A 196 -9.53 -11.24 15.47
CA ASN A 196 -8.38 -11.58 14.63
C ASN A 196 -7.18 -12.09 15.45
N VAL A 197 -6.13 -12.53 14.75
CA VAL A 197 -4.92 -13.09 15.39
C VAL A 197 -4.28 -12.11 16.37
N ILE A 198 -4.25 -10.82 16.04
CA ILE A 198 -3.65 -9.78 16.87
C ILE A 198 -4.48 -9.55 18.14
N GLU A 199 -5.80 -9.46 18.00
CA GLU A 199 -6.71 -9.33 19.16
C GLU A 199 -6.60 -10.54 20.10
N MET A 200 -6.56 -11.76 19.54
CA MET A 200 -6.39 -12.98 20.36
C MET A 200 -5.06 -12.98 21.14
N TRP A 201 -3.99 -12.49 20.51
CA TRP A 201 -2.68 -12.36 21.15
C TRP A 201 -2.72 -11.27 22.22
N ALA A 202 -3.25 -10.09 21.92
CA ALA A 202 -3.35 -8.98 22.85
C ALA A 202 -4.22 -9.31 24.08
N ASP A 203 -5.34 -10.01 23.88
CA ASP A 203 -6.23 -10.45 24.97
C ASP A 203 -5.52 -11.41 25.96
N ARG A 204 -4.58 -12.24 25.49
CA ARG A 204 -3.79 -13.14 26.36
C ARG A 204 -2.79 -12.38 27.24
N LEU A 205 -2.31 -11.24 26.78
CA LEU A 205 -1.29 -10.44 27.48
C LEU A 205 -1.87 -9.29 28.30
N SER A 206 -3.16 -9.01 28.16
CA SER A 206 -3.81 -7.86 28.80
C SER A 206 -4.71 -8.27 29.96
N LYS A 207 -4.78 -7.40 30.96
CA LYS A 207 -5.72 -7.54 32.10
C LYS A 207 -7.03 -6.79 31.88
N THR A 208 -7.05 -5.80 30.98
CA THR A 208 -8.21 -4.96 30.70
C THR A 208 -8.46 -4.81 29.20
N LYS A 209 -9.72 -4.51 28.82
CA LYS A 209 -10.08 -4.25 27.41
C LYS A 209 -9.28 -3.10 26.79
N LEU A 210 -8.99 -2.06 27.59
CA LEU A 210 -8.19 -0.92 27.12
C LEU A 210 -6.74 -1.32 26.81
N GLN A 211 -6.13 -2.14 27.69
CA GLN A 211 -4.79 -2.69 27.46
C GLN A 211 -4.76 -3.57 26.21
N SER A 212 -5.77 -4.44 26.01
CA SER A 212 -5.88 -5.26 24.82
C SER A 212 -6.00 -4.41 23.55
N ALA A 213 -6.83 -3.37 23.56
CA ALA A 213 -6.95 -2.45 22.44
C ALA A 213 -5.63 -1.71 22.14
N ALA A 214 -4.96 -1.21 23.17
CA ALA A 214 -3.66 -0.53 23.02
C ALA A 214 -2.59 -1.48 22.47
N LEU A 215 -2.47 -2.70 23.01
CA LEU A 215 -1.54 -3.72 22.52
C LEU A 215 -1.83 -4.11 21.07
N SER A 216 -3.12 -4.25 20.71
CA SER A 216 -3.52 -4.54 19.33
C SER A 216 -3.10 -3.41 18.37
N ALA A 217 -3.31 -2.16 18.76
CA ALA A 217 -2.92 -1.00 17.96
C ALA A 217 -1.39 -0.92 17.80
N VAL A 218 -0.63 -1.07 18.88
CA VAL A 218 0.84 -1.09 18.83
C VAL A 218 1.35 -2.25 17.95
N ALA A 219 0.78 -3.45 18.09
CA ALA A 219 1.20 -4.60 17.31
C ALA A 219 1.00 -4.39 15.80
N VAL A 220 -0.16 -3.84 15.36
CA VAL A 220 -0.38 -3.59 13.92
C VAL A 220 0.49 -2.46 13.39
N ILE A 221 0.81 -1.44 14.20
CA ILE A 221 1.77 -0.40 13.85
C ILE A 221 3.15 -1.03 13.61
N VAL A 222 3.64 -1.82 14.55
CA VAL A 222 4.95 -2.47 14.44
C VAL A 222 4.98 -3.42 13.24
N ILE A 223 3.99 -4.29 13.10
CA ILE A 223 3.90 -5.24 11.97
C ILE A 223 3.86 -4.50 10.64
N GLY A 224 3.03 -3.47 10.52
CA GLY A 224 2.93 -2.68 9.29
C GLY A 224 4.23 -1.99 8.91
N ASN A 225 4.88 -1.33 9.86
CA ASN A 225 6.15 -0.64 9.60
C ASN A 225 7.29 -1.63 9.27
N VAL A 226 7.40 -2.76 10.00
CA VAL A 226 8.40 -3.80 9.71
C VAL A 226 8.15 -4.40 8.32
N LEU A 227 6.89 -4.76 8.02
CA LEU A 227 6.53 -5.34 6.74
C LEU A 227 6.80 -4.37 5.58
N TYR A 228 6.41 -3.10 5.72
CA TYR A 228 6.64 -2.11 4.68
C TYR A 228 8.13 -1.80 4.50
N SER A 229 8.88 -1.69 5.59
CA SER A 229 10.34 -1.53 5.53
C SER A 229 11.04 -2.72 4.89
N SER A 230 10.55 -3.94 5.12
CA SER A 230 11.13 -5.16 4.53
C SER A 230 10.98 -5.23 3.02
N VAL A 231 9.91 -4.66 2.46
CA VAL A 231 9.75 -4.56 0.99
C VAL A 231 10.42 -3.30 0.41
N PHE A 232 10.58 -2.25 1.20
CA PHE A 232 11.35 -1.07 0.82
C PHE A 232 12.86 -1.36 0.70
N ALA A 233 13.43 -2.09 1.63
CA ALA A 233 14.87 -2.34 1.70
C ALA A 233 15.47 -2.94 0.41
N PRO A 234 14.88 -3.96 -0.24
CA PRO A 234 15.36 -4.46 -1.53
C PRO A 234 15.37 -3.40 -2.64
N HIS A 235 14.34 -2.54 -2.71
CA HIS A 235 14.28 -1.45 -3.70
C HIS A 235 15.40 -0.43 -3.47
N LEU A 236 15.65 -0.08 -2.21
CA LEU A 236 16.74 0.81 -1.83
C LEU A 236 18.10 0.21 -2.21
N LEU A 237 18.31 -1.07 -1.88
CA LEU A 237 19.56 -1.76 -2.20
C LEU A 237 19.80 -1.86 -3.71
N THR A 238 18.80 -2.26 -4.50
CA THR A 238 18.93 -2.36 -5.96
C THR A 238 19.22 -1.02 -6.60
N LYS A 239 18.64 0.07 -6.08
CA LYS A 239 18.96 1.44 -6.50
C LYS A 239 20.42 1.79 -6.18
N GLN A 240 20.86 1.56 -4.94
CA GLN A 240 22.23 1.90 -4.51
C GLN A 240 23.28 1.07 -5.24
N MET A 241 22.96 -0.16 -5.62
CA MET A 241 23.83 -1.04 -6.41
C MET A 241 23.84 -0.69 -7.92
N GLY A 242 23.03 0.29 -8.34
CA GLY A 242 22.99 0.75 -9.74
C GLY A 242 22.26 -0.22 -10.69
N TYR A 243 21.40 -1.11 -10.19
CA TYR A 243 20.68 -2.08 -11.03
C TYR A 243 19.44 -1.47 -11.71
N VAL A 244 18.94 -0.33 -11.25
CA VAL A 244 17.73 0.32 -11.75
C VAL A 244 18.13 1.35 -12.83
N THR A 245 18.31 0.90 -14.05
CA THR A 245 18.93 1.71 -15.13
C THR A 245 18.09 1.81 -16.40
N SER A 246 17.09 0.95 -16.62
CA SER A 246 16.27 0.98 -17.82
C SER A 246 15.13 1.98 -17.70
N GLY A 247 15.04 2.91 -18.64
CA GLY A 247 14.02 3.95 -18.62
C GLY A 247 13.81 4.57 -20.01
N PRO A 248 12.74 5.36 -20.20
CA PRO A 248 12.49 6.05 -21.45
C PRO A 248 13.57 7.11 -21.73
N ASP A 249 13.90 7.29 -23.00
CA ASP A 249 14.87 8.31 -23.45
C ASP A 249 14.37 9.75 -23.34
N VAL A 250 13.20 9.96 -22.74
CA VAL A 250 12.57 11.26 -22.59
C VAL A 250 12.39 11.63 -21.12
N GLN A 251 12.49 12.91 -20.82
CA GLN A 251 12.17 13.45 -19.51
C GLN A 251 10.68 13.30 -19.21
N LEU A 252 10.35 12.70 -18.06
CA LEU A 252 8.95 12.42 -17.68
C LEU A 252 8.17 13.71 -17.43
N PHE A 253 8.77 14.68 -16.73
CA PHE A 253 8.15 15.97 -16.46
C PHE A 253 9.12 17.11 -16.74
N PRO A 254 8.70 18.16 -17.50
CA PRO A 254 9.53 19.33 -17.73
C PRO A 254 9.95 19.99 -16.41
N GLY A 255 11.24 20.32 -16.28
CA GLY A 255 11.78 20.96 -15.07
C GLY A 255 12.01 20.04 -13.87
N VAL A 256 11.58 18.78 -13.94
CA VAL A 256 11.92 17.76 -12.94
C VAL A 256 13.08 16.94 -13.52
N PRO A 257 14.32 17.07 -13.01
CA PRO A 257 15.44 16.30 -13.55
C PRO A 257 15.12 14.80 -13.38
N ASN A 258 15.35 14.05 -14.46
CA ASN A 258 15.51 12.60 -14.30
C ASN A 258 16.63 12.43 -13.28
N GLN A 259 16.42 11.66 -12.23
CA GLN A 259 17.31 11.61 -11.07
C GLN A 259 18.79 11.53 -11.47
N PRO A 260 19.69 12.23 -10.77
CA PRO A 260 21.10 12.05 -10.99
C PRO A 260 21.45 10.58 -10.78
N ARG A 261 22.17 10.06 -11.76
CA ARG A 261 22.76 8.72 -11.74
C ARG A 261 23.64 8.53 -10.54
#